data_06174c3c9a6e6cca59dd0c9a705e5d06
#
_entry.id   06174c3c9a6e6cca59dd0c9a705e5d06
#
_cell.length_a   1.000
_cell.length_b   1.000
_cell.length_c   1.000
_cell.angle_alpha   90.00
_cell.angle_beta   90.00
_cell.angle_gamma   90.00
#
_symmetry.space_group_name_H-M   'P 1'
#
loop_
_entity.id
_entity.type
_entity.pdbx_description
1 polymer ?
#
loop_
_entity_poly.entity_id
_entity_poly.type
_entity_poly.pdbx_seq_one_letter_code
_entity_poly.pdbx_strand_id
1 'polypeptide(L)'
;MFTALIDKLQRRQDLTVEEAASAMDAIMDGRAQPAHIAGFLIGLGMKGERPAEIVGLAQTMRRRATKLRREHAPVFDTCGTGGDRAHTFNVSTVAALVVAACGVRVAKHGNRSVSSRCGSADLFEALGVNIAAEPETIERCLDEAGIAFFFAPTFHPSMRHAAPTRKELGVPTAFNLLGPLTNPAGASRQLVGVPRPELTELVARSLALLGSERAWVVHGADGLDEISTTGYTKVSECRGGAVNTFYVHPSDFGLQKSAPAALAGGDASDNAVIARAVLAGGRSPARDIVLLNAGASLLIAGRVETIVDGIDQAARAIDGGGAAGTLARLVEISNARKTAAAP
;
A
#
# COMPACT_ATOMS: atom_id res chain seq x y z
N MET A 1 -15.17 -16.55 23.69
CA MET A 1 -15.11 -15.37 22.79
C MET A 1 -15.30 -15.78 21.32
N PHE A 2 -14.37 -16.51 20.67
CA PHE A 2 -14.50 -16.84 19.24
C PHE A 2 -15.78 -17.59 18.87
N THR A 3 -16.22 -18.57 19.67
CA THR A 3 -17.47 -19.28 19.43
C THR A 3 -18.67 -18.33 19.30
N ALA A 4 -18.77 -17.32 20.19
CA ALA A 4 -19.85 -16.33 20.13
C ALA A 4 -19.74 -15.40 18.92
N LEU A 5 -18.51 -15.00 18.54
CA LEU A 5 -18.30 -14.16 17.33
C LEU A 5 -18.62 -14.95 16.05
N ILE A 6 -18.20 -16.20 15.97
CA ILE A 6 -18.49 -17.08 14.83
C ILE A 6 -20.00 -17.32 14.71
N ASP A 7 -20.73 -17.55 15.83
CA ASP A 7 -22.18 -17.69 15.83
C ASP A 7 -22.87 -16.44 15.28
N LYS A 8 -22.42 -15.22 15.70
CA LYS A 8 -22.90 -13.95 15.12
C LYS A 8 -22.70 -13.89 13.60
N LEU A 9 -21.48 -14.22 13.13
CA LEU A 9 -21.14 -14.21 11.71
C LEU A 9 -21.97 -15.24 10.89
N GLN A 10 -22.24 -16.42 11.45
CA GLN A 10 -23.13 -17.41 10.84
C GLN A 10 -24.55 -16.88 10.66
N ARG A 11 -25.04 -16.07 11.60
CA ARG A 11 -26.33 -15.39 11.50
C ARG A 11 -26.27 -14.10 10.67
N ARG A 12 -25.16 -13.83 9.96
CA ARG A 12 -24.93 -12.62 9.17
C ARG A 12 -25.05 -11.32 9.96
N GLN A 13 -24.77 -11.35 11.27
CA GLN A 13 -24.75 -10.19 12.13
C GLN A 13 -23.39 -9.50 12.06
N ASP A 14 -23.41 -8.17 12.01
CA ASP A 14 -22.19 -7.36 12.00
C ASP A 14 -21.56 -7.36 13.40
N LEU A 15 -20.22 -7.33 13.41
CA LEU A 15 -19.45 -7.16 14.64
C LEU A 15 -19.24 -5.67 14.92
N THR A 16 -19.17 -5.31 16.21
CA THR A 16 -18.75 -3.97 16.60
C THR A 16 -17.24 -3.79 16.41
N VAL A 17 -16.78 -2.55 16.48
CA VAL A 17 -15.33 -2.23 16.46
C VAL A 17 -14.60 -2.97 17.59
N GLU A 18 -15.19 -3.00 18.79
CA GLU A 18 -14.62 -3.62 19.98
C GLU A 18 -14.55 -5.14 19.87
N GLU A 19 -15.58 -5.76 19.30
CA GLU A 19 -15.61 -7.22 19.06
C GLU A 19 -14.52 -7.63 18.06
N ALA A 20 -14.40 -6.90 16.93
CA ALA A 20 -13.37 -7.14 15.95
C ALA A 20 -11.96 -6.88 16.51
N ALA A 21 -11.78 -5.79 17.29
CA ALA A 21 -10.54 -5.49 17.96
C ALA A 21 -10.13 -6.57 18.96
N SER A 22 -11.10 -7.08 19.76
CA SER A 22 -10.85 -8.15 20.74
C SER A 22 -10.43 -9.47 20.05
N ALA A 23 -11.07 -9.80 18.93
CA ALA A 23 -10.68 -10.97 18.12
C ALA A 23 -9.24 -10.82 17.61
N MET A 24 -8.90 -9.66 17.04
CA MET A 24 -7.55 -9.38 16.54
C MET A 24 -6.50 -9.40 17.66
N ASP A 25 -6.81 -8.85 18.85
CA ASP A 25 -5.91 -8.89 19.99
C ASP A 25 -5.61 -10.34 20.41
N ALA A 26 -6.62 -11.20 20.46
CA ALA A 26 -6.41 -12.62 20.79
C ALA A 26 -5.60 -13.38 19.72
N ILE A 27 -5.81 -13.05 18.44
CA ILE A 27 -5.01 -13.63 17.34
C ILE A 27 -3.56 -13.19 17.47
N MET A 28 -3.31 -11.89 17.65
CA MET A 28 -1.96 -11.33 17.72
C MET A 28 -1.19 -11.71 18.98
N ASP A 29 -1.89 -12.07 20.07
CA ASP A 29 -1.28 -12.65 21.29
C ASP A 29 -0.98 -14.15 21.15
N GLY A 30 -1.39 -14.79 20.05
CA GLY A 30 -1.28 -16.24 19.89
C GLY A 30 -2.24 -17.04 20.79
N ARG A 31 -3.27 -16.39 21.37
CA ARG A 31 -4.28 -17.05 22.21
C ARG A 31 -5.40 -17.72 21.41
N ALA A 32 -5.54 -17.38 20.13
CA ALA A 32 -6.53 -17.97 19.24
C ALA A 32 -5.99 -19.26 18.63
N GLN A 33 -6.79 -20.33 18.69
CA GLN A 33 -6.47 -21.59 18.01
C GLN A 33 -6.66 -21.45 16.50
N PRO A 34 -5.93 -22.22 15.65
CA PRO A 34 -6.06 -22.16 14.19
C PRO A 34 -7.51 -22.29 13.69
N ALA A 35 -8.30 -23.20 14.29
CA ALA A 35 -9.71 -23.37 13.95
C ALA A 35 -10.56 -22.12 14.25
N HIS A 36 -10.25 -21.39 15.33
CA HIS A 36 -10.92 -20.13 15.66
C HIS A 36 -10.57 -19.04 14.64
N ILE A 37 -9.27 -18.94 14.27
CA ILE A 37 -8.82 -17.96 13.28
C ILE A 37 -9.50 -18.25 11.94
N ALA A 38 -9.47 -19.51 11.49
CA ALA A 38 -10.08 -19.92 10.22
C ALA A 38 -11.59 -19.65 10.21
N GLY A 39 -12.33 -20.11 11.23
CA GLY A 39 -13.77 -19.91 11.34
C GLY A 39 -14.15 -18.42 11.39
N PHE A 40 -13.40 -17.60 12.12
CA PHE A 40 -13.61 -16.16 12.19
C PHE A 40 -13.40 -15.47 10.83
N LEU A 41 -12.28 -15.74 10.16
CA LEU A 41 -11.92 -15.12 8.89
C LEU A 41 -12.89 -15.53 7.75
N ILE A 42 -13.22 -16.80 7.68
CA ILE A 42 -14.15 -17.31 6.66
C ILE A 42 -15.57 -16.81 6.94
N GLY A 43 -16.02 -16.85 8.20
CA GLY A 43 -17.33 -16.30 8.60
C GLY A 43 -17.47 -14.83 8.26
N LEU A 44 -16.43 -14.01 8.52
CA LEU A 44 -16.40 -12.60 8.20
C LEU A 44 -16.49 -12.35 6.69
N GLY A 45 -15.69 -13.07 5.89
CA GLY A 45 -15.70 -12.97 4.42
C GLY A 45 -17.03 -13.46 3.81
N MET A 46 -17.62 -14.55 4.32
CA MET A 46 -18.94 -15.05 3.85
C MET A 46 -20.09 -14.12 4.18
N LYS A 47 -20.02 -13.40 5.31
CA LYS A 47 -20.97 -12.36 5.65
C LYS A 47 -20.80 -11.12 4.76
N GLY A 48 -19.58 -10.83 4.39
CA GLY A 48 -19.13 -9.56 3.80
C GLY A 48 -18.71 -8.57 4.89
N GLU A 49 -17.48 -8.12 4.81
CA GLU A 49 -16.86 -7.21 5.78
C GLU A 49 -17.56 -5.85 5.81
N ARG A 50 -17.62 -5.24 7.00
CA ARG A 50 -18.13 -3.90 7.22
C ARG A 50 -17.01 -2.95 7.67
N PRO A 51 -17.13 -1.64 7.40
CA PRO A 51 -16.09 -0.68 7.79
C PRO A 51 -15.74 -0.74 9.28
N ALA A 52 -16.73 -0.89 10.17
CA ALA A 52 -16.50 -0.99 11.61
C ALA A 52 -15.63 -2.20 12.00
N GLU A 53 -15.86 -3.34 11.36
CA GLU A 53 -15.08 -4.57 11.58
C GLU A 53 -13.63 -4.38 11.13
N ILE A 54 -13.45 -3.87 9.92
CA ILE A 54 -12.11 -3.55 9.37
C ILE A 54 -11.37 -2.55 10.26
N VAL A 55 -12.07 -1.53 10.76
CA VAL A 55 -11.52 -0.53 11.69
C VAL A 55 -11.03 -1.19 12.98
N GLY A 56 -11.84 -2.05 13.62
CA GLY A 56 -11.42 -2.76 14.83
C GLY A 56 -10.16 -3.60 14.64
N LEU A 57 -10.11 -4.34 13.52
CA LEU A 57 -8.93 -5.13 13.14
C LEU A 57 -7.71 -4.22 12.92
N ALA A 58 -7.86 -3.14 12.14
CA ALA A 58 -6.76 -2.24 11.79
C ALA A 58 -6.22 -1.45 13.00
N GLN A 59 -7.10 -0.95 13.87
CA GLN A 59 -6.70 -0.24 15.08
C GLN A 59 -5.82 -1.11 16.00
N THR A 60 -6.19 -2.37 16.15
CA THR A 60 -5.40 -3.33 16.93
C THR A 60 -4.04 -3.56 16.30
N MET A 61 -3.96 -3.76 14.98
CA MET A 61 -2.68 -3.88 14.28
C MET A 61 -1.82 -2.62 14.43
N ARG A 62 -2.40 -1.42 14.28
CA ARG A 62 -1.69 -0.14 14.48
C ARG A 62 -1.12 0.00 15.90
N ARG A 63 -1.88 -0.39 16.94
CA ARG A 63 -1.41 -0.35 18.34
C ARG A 63 -0.20 -1.27 18.57
N ARG A 64 -0.19 -2.44 17.91
CA ARG A 64 0.84 -3.49 18.07
C ARG A 64 2.00 -3.41 17.09
N ALA A 65 1.94 -2.48 16.14
CA ALA A 65 3.03 -2.24 15.21
C ALA A 65 4.28 -1.73 15.96
N THR A 66 5.45 -2.14 15.48
CA THR A 66 6.72 -1.54 15.89
C THR A 66 6.69 -0.05 15.60
N LYS A 67 6.91 0.76 16.62
CA LYS A 67 6.86 2.23 16.50
C LYS A 67 8.20 2.78 16.05
N LEU A 68 8.14 3.85 15.27
CA LEU A 68 9.28 4.72 15.06
C LEU A 68 9.55 5.53 16.35
N ARG A 69 10.78 5.99 16.52
CA ARG A 69 11.18 6.79 17.70
C ARG A 69 10.63 8.21 17.64
N ARG A 70 10.43 8.73 16.43
CA ARG A 70 9.93 10.08 16.18
C ARG A 70 8.67 10.02 15.32
N GLU A 71 7.82 11.02 15.49
CA GLU A 71 6.71 11.23 14.57
C GLU A 71 7.22 11.95 13.30
N HIS A 72 6.87 11.43 12.15
CA HIS A 72 7.29 11.93 10.83
C HIS A 72 6.12 12.48 10.01
N ALA A 73 5.06 12.94 10.66
CA ALA A 73 3.89 13.48 9.97
C ALA A 73 4.19 14.83 9.27
N PRO A 74 3.54 15.14 8.16
CA PRO A 74 2.69 14.24 7.36
C PRO A 74 3.52 13.32 6.45
N VAL A 75 3.15 12.05 6.37
CA VAL A 75 3.74 11.10 5.42
C VAL A 75 2.67 10.55 4.47
N PHE A 76 3.09 10.15 3.28
CA PHE A 76 2.27 9.59 2.21
C PHE A 76 2.57 8.10 2.01
N ASP A 77 1.58 7.30 1.61
CA ASP A 77 1.78 5.91 1.23
C ASP A 77 1.11 5.59 -0.11
N THR A 78 1.75 4.73 -0.90
CA THR A 78 1.20 4.13 -2.13
C THR A 78 1.14 2.62 -1.93
N CYS A 79 0.12 2.11 -1.29
CA CYS A 79 0.05 0.69 -0.93
C CYS A 79 -1.23 0.05 -1.46
N GLY A 80 -1.13 -0.91 -2.37
CA GLY A 80 -2.25 -1.75 -2.78
C GLY A 80 -2.50 -2.90 -1.80
N THR A 81 -3.70 -3.47 -1.83
CA THR A 81 -4.01 -4.71 -1.12
C THR A 81 -3.43 -5.94 -1.83
N GLY A 82 -3.04 -5.79 -3.09
CA GLY A 82 -2.62 -6.85 -3.97
C GLY A 82 -3.78 -7.77 -4.37
N GLY A 83 -3.44 -8.82 -5.13
CA GLY A 83 -4.41 -9.85 -5.49
C GLY A 83 -5.18 -9.55 -6.79
N ASP A 84 -4.79 -8.56 -7.55
CA ASP A 84 -5.38 -8.16 -8.83
C ASP A 84 -5.14 -9.17 -9.96
N ARG A 85 -4.12 -10.02 -9.83
CA ARG A 85 -3.71 -11.04 -10.82
C ARG A 85 -3.39 -10.48 -12.21
N ALA A 86 -3.17 -9.18 -12.32
CA ALA A 86 -2.93 -8.52 -13.60
C ALA A 86 -1.49 -8.71 -14.10
N HIS A 87 -0.59 -9.18 -13.24
CA HIS A 87 0.82 -9.43 -13.56
C HIS A 87 1.55 -8.22 -14.16
N THR A 88 1.16 -7.01 -13.76
CA THR A 88 1.86 -5.79 -14.12
C THR A 88 3.16 -5.65 -13.33
N PHE A 89 4.07 -4.79 -13.81
CA PHE A 89 5.21 -4.39 -13.00
C PHE A 89 4.74 -3.56 -11.78
N ASN A 90 5.63 -3.35 -10.80
CA ASN A 90 5.27 -2.71 -9.52
C ASN A 90 5.09 -1.18 -9.67
N VAL A 91 3.99 -0.75 -10.28
CA VAL A 91 3.66 0.66 -10.58
C VAL A 91 3.76 1.53 -9.33
N SER A 92 3.05 1.17 -8.26
CA SER A 92 3.03 1.94 -7.00
C SER A 92 4.41 2.10 -6.37
N THR A 93 5.33 1.12 -6.55
CA THR A 93 6.69 1.20 -6.02
C THR A 93 7.53 2.22 -6.79
N VAL A 94 7.42 2.23 -8.12
CA VAL A 94 8.12 3.22 -8.96
C VAL A 94 7.53 4.61 -8.75
N ALA A 95 6.18 4.72 -8.69
CA ALA A 95 5.50 5.97 -8.40
C ALA A 95 5.91 6.57 -7.03
N ALA A 96 6.11 5.73 -6.00
CA ALA A 96 6.60 6.15 -4.68
C ALA A 96 7.94 6.90 -4.75
N LEU A 97 8.89 6.40 -5.56
CA LEU A 97 10.19 7.04 -5.77
C LEU A 97 10.05 8.39 -6.46
N VAL A 98 9.15 8.48 -7.44
CA VAL A 98 8.87 9.74 -8.17
C VAL A 98 8.19 10.75 -7.26
N VAL A 99 7.22 10.34 -6.47
CA VAL A 99 6.52 11.18 -5.48
C VAL A 99 7.49 11.74 -4.44
N ALA A 100 8.40 10.90 -3.96
CA ALA A 100 9.45 11.32 -3.03
C ALA A 100 10.41 12.36 -3.67
N ALA A 101 10.80 12.14 -4.94
CA ALA A 101 11.62 13.10 -5.69
C ALA A 101 10.93 14.45 -5.89
N CYS A 102 9.59 14.50 -5.82
CA CYS A 102 8.82 15.74 -5.84
C CYS A 102 8.69 16.41 -4.45
N GLY A 103 9.39 15.92 -3.44
CA GLY A 103 9.46 16.53 -2.10
C GLY A 103 8.32 16.13 -1.15
N VAL A 104 7.61 15.04 -1.43
CA VAL A 104 6.65 14.42 -0.51
C VAL A 104 7.35 13.33 0.29
N ARG A 105 7.22 13.33 1.62
CA ARG A 105 7.74 12.21 2.43
C ARG A 105 6.90 10.96 2.21
N VAL A 106 7.52 9.89 1.72
CA VAL A 106 6.85 8.63 1.41
C VAL A 106 7.26 7.53 2.39
N ALA A 107 6.29 7.06 3.19
CA ALA A 107 6.44 5.90 4.05
C ALA A 107 5.78 4.70 3.36
N LYS A 108 6.49 4.09 2.40
CA LYS A 108 5.90 3.00 1.62
C LYS A 108 5.82 1.71 2.44
N HIS A 109 4.59 1.33 2.80
CA HIS A 109 4.32 0.03 3.41
C HIS A 109 4.22 -1.05 2.34
N GLY A 110 4.77 -2.23 2.60
CA GLY A 110 4.71 -3.31 1.63
C GLY A 110 5.24 -4.64 2.12
N ASN A 111 5.11 -5.65 1.26
CA ASN A 111 5.50 -7.03 1.56
C ASN A 111 6.08 -7.70 0.31
N ARG A 112 6.59 -8.93 0.50
CA ARG A 112 6.85 -9.85 -0.60
C ARG A 112 5.53 -10.30 -1.22
N SER A 113 5.59 -10.72 -2.47
CA SER A 113 4.42 -11.25 -3.15
C SER A 113 3.94 -12.55 -2.52
N VAL A 114 2.61 -12.73 -2.48
CA VAL A 114 1.96 -13.99 -2.13
C VAL A 114 1.33 -14.64 -3.36
N SER A 115 0.84 -13.85 -4.30
CA SER A 115 0.09 -14.31 -5.48
C SER A 115 0.66 -13.84 -6.82
N SER A 116 1.42 -12.75 -6.84
CA SER A 116 2.11 -12.25 -8.04
C SER A 116 3.56 -12.76 -8.10
N ARG A 117 4.25 -12.48 -9.22
CA ARG A 117 5.65 -12.90 -9.42
C ARG A 117 6.67 -12.01 -8.69
N CYS A 118 6.26 -10.79 -8.31
CA CYS A 118 7.13 -9.80 -7.68
C CYS A 118 6.29 -8.87 -6.80
N GLY A 119 6.58 -8.82 -5.50
CA GLY A 119 6.02 -7.84 -4.56
C GLY A 119 6.88 -6.57 -4.47
N SER A 120 6.42 -5.57 -3.74
CA SER A 120 7.17 -4.33 -3.55
C SER A 120 8.51 -4.55 -2.83
N ALA A 121 8.56 -5.48 -1.88
CA ALA A 121 9.80 -5.85 -1.20
C ALA A 121 10.79 -6.52 -2.16
N ASP A 122 10.30 -7.42 -3.03
CA ASP A 122 11.15 -8.12 -3.99
C ASP A 122 11.76 -7.13 -5.00
N LEU A 123 10.96 -6.15 -5.47
CA LEU A 123 11.48 -5.11 -6.35
C LEU A 123 12.50 -4.21 -5.65
N PHE A 124 12.23 -3.72 -4.43
CA PHE A 124 13.19 -2.87 -3.72
C PHE A 124 14.51 -3.60 -3.47
N GLU A 125 14.47 -4.88 -3.11
CA GLU A 125 15.66 -5.71 -2.93
C GLU A 125 16.46 -5.87 -4.25
N ALA A 126 15.77 -6.11 -5.38
CA ALA A 126 16.38 -6.16 -6.71
C ALA A 126 16.95 -4.79 -7.18
N LEU A 127 16.40 -3.70 -6.68
CA LEU A 127 16.95 -2.36 -6.88
C LEU A 127 18.13 -2.03 -5.97
N GLY A 128 18.44 -2.90 -5.00
CA GLY A 128 19.57 -2.77 -4.07
C GLY A 128 19.24 -2.18 -2.70
N VAL A 129 17.96 -1.97 -2.40
CA VAL A 129 17.53 -1.45 -1.10
C VAL A 129 17.58 -2.56 -0.04
N ASN A 130 18.15 -2.28 1.13
CA ASN A 130 18.08 -3.19 2.27
C ASN A 130 16.69 -3.11 2.92
N ILE A 131 15.81 -4.04 2.56
CA ILE A 131 14.44 -4.11 3.06
C ILE A 131 14.34 -4.56 4.52
N ALA A 132 15.40 -5.17 5.06
CA ALA A 132 15.48 -5.65 6.45
C ALA A 132 16.24 -4.66 7.36
N ALA A 133 16.39 -3.42 6.93
CA ALA A 133 17.04 -2.38 7.72
C ALA A 133 16.32 -2.15 9.05
N GLU A 134 17.09 -1.88 10.10
CA GLU A 134 16.58 -1.58 11.44
C GLU A 134 15.71 -0.30 11.44
N PRO A 135 14.74 -0.17 12.36
CA PRO A 135 13.84 0.99 12.43
C PRO A 135 14.57 2.34 12.42
N GLU A 136 15.72 2.46 13.08
CA GLU A 136 16.54 3.69 13.07
C GLU A 136 17.05 4.05 11.67
N THR A 137 17.45 3.05 10.89
CA THR A 137 17.89 3.24 9.51
C THR A 137 16.71 3.61 8.62
N ILE A 138 15.53 3.02 8.86
CA ILE A 138 14.28 3.37 8.16
C ILE A 138 13.90 4.83 8.44
N GLU A 139 14.01 5.31 9.69
CA GLU A 139 13.80 6.72 10.04
C GLU A 139 14.78 7.63 9.28
N ARG A 140 16.06 7.25 9.20
CA ARG A 140 17.04 8.00 8.42
C ARG A 140 16.72 8.03 6.92
N CYS A 141 16.28 6.92 6.35
CA CYS A 141 15.82 6.90 4.96
C CYS A 141 14.68 7.90 4.73
N LEU A 142 13.71 7.96 5.65
CA LEU A 142 12.59 8.88 5.55
C LEU A 142 13.03 10.35 5.67
N ASP A 143 13.98 10.66 6.55
CA ASP A 143 14.49 12.02 6.77
C ASP A 143 15.44 12.48 5.67
N GLU A 144 16.37 11.61 5.23
CA GLU A 144 17.47 11.99 4.35
C GLU A 144 17.20 11.71 2.86
N ALA A 145 16.45 10.63 2.53
CA ALA A 145 16.07 10.30 1.16
C ALA A 145 14.63 10.73 0.81
N GLY A 146 13.82 11.16 1.81
CA GLY A 146 12.41 11.48 1.61
C GLY A 146 11.51 10.26 1.39
N ILE A 147 12.05 9.06 1.41
CA ILE A 147 11.32 7.81 1.26
C ILE A 147 11.93 6.70 2.12
N ALA A 148 11.08 5.89 2.73
CA ALA A 148 11.50 4.68 3.41
C ALA A 148 10.56 3.51 3.09
N PHE A 149 11.10 2.29 3.09
CA PHE A 149 10.32 1.07 2.90
C PHE A 149 10.03 0.39 4.25
N PHE A 150 8.76 0.28 4.58
CA PHE A 150 8.27 -0.35 5.79
C PHE A 150 7.89 -1.80 5.47
N PHE A 151 8.83 -2.72 5.70
CA PHE A 151 8.62 -4.14 5.44
C PHE A 151 7.66 -4.74 6.47
N ALA A 152 6.51 -5.21 6.03
CA ALA A 152 5.42 -5.65 6.92
C ALA A 152 5.84 -6.66 7.99
N PRO A 153 6.67 -7.71 7.72
CA PRO A 153 7.13 -8.63 8.76
C PRO A 153 7.94 -7.98 9.89
N THR A 154 8.74 -6.97 9.58
CA THR A 154 9.55 -6.23 10.57
C THR A 154 8.67 -5.37 11.48
N PHE A 155 7.66 -4.71 10.90
CA PHE A 155 6.83 -3.75 11.64
C PHE A 155 5.58 -4.37 12.27
N HIS A 156 5.15 -5.55 11.82
CA HIS A 156 4.01 -6.29 12.36
C HIS A 156 4.39 -7.71 12.79
N PRO A 157 5.32 -7.88 13.75
CA PRO A 157 5.85 -9.20 14.11
C PRO A 157 4.78 -10.15 14.68
N SER A 158 3.72 -9.63 15.28
CA SER A 158 2.60 -10.42 15.82
C SER A 158 1.79 -11.14 14.73
N MET A 159 1.91 -10.74 13.47
CA MET A 159 1.26 -11.42 12.34
C MET A 159 1.73 -12.86 12.14
N ARG A 160 2.89 -13.23 12.72
CA ARG A 160 3.37 -14.63 12.74
C ARG A 160 2.34 -15.63 13.30
N HIS A 161 1.46 -15.20 14.19
CA HIS A 161 0.43 -16.06 14.79
C HIS A 161 -0.75 -16.34 13.85
N ALA A 162 -1.03 -15.45 12.89
CA ALA A 162 -2.08 -15.64 11.88
C ALA A 162 -1.55 -16.25 10.57
N ALA A 163 -0.26 -16.10 10.29
CA ALA A 163 0.33 -16.45 8.99
C ALA A 163 0.16 -17.96 8.61
N PRO A 164 0.36 -18.95 9.51
CA PRO A 164 0.17 -20.35 9.16
C PRO A 164 -1.27 -20.63 8.72
N THR A 165 -2.26 -20.23 9.52
CA THR A 165 -3.69 -20.46 9.20
C THR A 165 -4.10 -19.76 7.90
N ARG A 166 -3.62 -18.54 7.65
CA ARG A 166 -3.89 -17.84 6.37
C ARG A 166 -3.31 -18.60 5.18
N LYS A 167 -2.10 -19.15 5.33
CA LYS A 167 -1.45 -19.95 4.28
C LYS A 167 -2.22 -21.23 3.99
N GLU A 168 -2.69 -21.93 5.03
CA GLU A 168 -3.49 -23.16 4.90
C GLU A 168 -4.85 -22.89 4.25
N LEU A 169 -5.51 -21.76 4.60
CA LEU A 169 -6.77 -21.36 3.99
C LEU A 169 -6.63 -21.11 2.47
N GLY A 170 -5.51 -20.54 2.02
CA GLY A 170 -5.23 -20.30 0.60
C GLY A 170 -6.19 -19.37 -0.13
N VAL A 171 -7.06 -18.65 0.60
CA VAL A 171 -8.06 -17.73 0.05
C VAL A 171 -7.88 -16.32 0.62
N PRO A 172 -8.30 -15.27 -0.11
CA PRO A 172 -8.34 -13.91 0.41
C PRO A 172 -9.25 -13.81 1.65
N THR A 173 -8.83 -13.04 2.64
CA THR A 173 -9.57 -12.78 3.88
C THR A 173 -9.48 -11.31 4.24
N ALA A 174 -10.17 -10.86 5.30
CA ALA A 174 -10.09 -9.50 5.80
C ALA A 174 -8.63 -9.02 6.02
N PHE A 175 -7.70 -9.92 6.34
CA PHE A 175 -6.27 -9.57 6.46
C PHE A 175 -5.66 -9.00 5.17
N ASN A 176 -6.19 -9.34 4.01
CA ASN A 176 -5.70 -8.80 2.75
C ASN A 176 -6.03 -7.31 2.61
N LEU A 177 -7.07 -6.83 3.28
CA LEU A 177 -7.47 -5.42 3.26
C LEU A 177 -6.68 -4.56 4.25
N LEU A 178 -6.02 -5.17 5.25
CA LEU A 178 -5.44 -4.45 6.38
C LEU A 178 -4.10 -3.77 6.07
N GLY A 179 -3.36 -4.25 5.05
CA GLY A 179 -2.04 -3.69 4.72
C GLY A 179 -2.05 -2.17 4.58
N PRO A 180 -2.83 -1.59 3.67
CA PRO A 180 -2.92 -0.13 3.50
C PRO A 180 -3.46 0.61 4.72
N LEU A 181 -4.25 -0.06 5.56
CA LEU A 181 -4.89 0.54 6.75
C LEU A 181 -3.98 0.57 7.97
N THR A 182 -2.80 -0.06 7.90
CA THR A 182 -1.94 -0.30 9.07
C THR A 182 -0.51 0.18 8.87
N ASN A 183 -0.32 1.21 8.04
CA ASN A 183 1.01 1.80 7.82
C ASN A 183 1.67 2.18 9.16
N PRO A 184 2.88 1.66 9.47
CA PRO A 184 3.52 1.85 10.77
C PRO A 184 3.95 3.30 11.05
N ALA A 185 4.17 4.10 9.99
CA ALA A 185 4.49 5.52 10.10
C ALA A 185 3.25 6.41 10.25
N GLY A 186 2.04 5.82 10.28
CA GLY A 186 0.80 6.58 10.46
C GLY A 186 0.42 7.45 9.27
N ALA A 187 0.64 6.97 8.03
CA ALA A 187 0.30 7.73 6.83
C ALA A 187 -1.16 8.19 6.85
N SER A 188 -1.37 9.51 6.85
CA SER A 188 -2.70 10.13 6.85
C SER A 188 -3.21 10.42 5.44
N ARG A 189 -2.34 10.34 4.42
CA ARG A 189 -2.66 10.53 3.02
C ARG A 189 -2.15 9.36 2.20
N GLN A 190 -3.01 8.79 1.34
CA GLN A 190 -2.71 7.53 0.66
C GLN A 190 -3.35 7.42 -0.72
N LEU A 191 -2.64 6.73 -1.64
CA LEU A 191 -3.24 6.11 -2.82
C LEU A 191 -3.25 4.61 -2.61
N VAL A 192 -4.44 4.01 -2.57
CA VAL A 192 -4.65 2.59 -2.22
C VAL A 192 -5.30 1.86 -3.37
N GLY A 193 -4.63 0.84 -3.89
CA GLY A 193 -5.21 -0.06 -4.90
C GLY A 193 -5.96 -1.23 -4.29
N VAL A 194 -7.08 -1.62 -4.91
CA VAL A 194 -7.86 -2.80 -4.51
C VAL A 194 -8.24 -3.65 -5.72
N PRO A 195 -8.29 -5.01 -5.58
CA PRO A 195 -8.46 -5.93 -6.72
C PRO A 195 -9.92 -6.05 -7.20
N ARG A 196 -10.88 -5.44 -6.51
CA ARG A 196 -12.32 -5.53 -6.84
C ARG A 196 -13.01 -4.18 -6.60
N PRO A 197 -13.91 -3.76 -7.50
CA PRO A 197 -14.51 -2.42 -7.45
C PRO A 197 -15.39 -2.17 -6.23
N GLU A 198 -16.00 -3.20 -5.64
CA GLU A 198 -16.83 -3.09 -4.42
C GLU A 198 -15.99 -2.78 -3.17
N LEU A 199 -14.69 -3.10 -3.19
CA LEU A 199 -13.80 -2.83 -2.07
C LEU A 199 -13.38 -1.35 -1.99
N THR A 200 -13.55 -0.56 -3.05
CA THR A 200 -13.12 0.85 -3.05
C THR A 200 -13.80 1.64 -1.95
N GLU A 201 -15.13 1.54 -1.85
CA GLU A 201 -15.89 2.25 -0.81
C GLU A 201 -15.68 1.67 0.58
N LEU A 202 -15.58 0.34 0.72
CA LEU A 202 -15.33 -0.32 2.00
C LEU A 202 -14.03 0.20 2.62
N VAL A 203 -12.95 0.20 1.84
CA VAL A 203 -11.62 0.63 2.31
C VAL A 203 -11.60 2.15 2.52
N ALA A 204 -12.22 2.95 1.65
CA ALA A 204 -12.29 4.40 1.81
C ALA A 204 -13.06 4.80 3.10
N ARG A 205 -14.19 4.15 3.39
CA ARG A 205 -14.95 4.37 4.63
C ARG A 205 -14.17 3.93 5.86
N SER A 206 -13.42 2.83 5.77
CA SER A 206 -12.55 2.36 6.85
C SER A 206 -11.41 3.36 7.12
N LEU A 207 -10.79 3.92 6.08
CA LEU A 207 -9.78 4.97 6.20
C LEU A 207 -10.36 6.24 6.83
N ALA A 208 -11.56 6.66 6.43
CA ALA A 208 -12.25 7.80 7.03
C ALA A 208 -12.45 7.61 8.54
N LEU A 209 -12.96 6.45 8.95
CA LEU A 209 -13.16 6.12 10.37
C LEU A 209 -11.83 5.98 11.14
N LEU A 210 -10.74 5.64 10.47
CA LEU A 210 -9.40 5.58 11.05
C LEU A 210 -8.70 6.95 11.11
N GLY A 211 -9.35 8.03 10.68
CA GLY A 211 -8.86 9.39 10.76
C GLY A 211 -7.92 9.80 9.62
N SER A 212 -7.96 9.14 8.46
CA SER A 212 -7.19 9.57 7.30
C SER A 212 -7.67 10.93 6.80
N GLU A 213 -6.72 11.85 6.53
CA GLU A 213 -7.02 13.19 6.04
C GLU A 213 -7.53 13.16 4.59
N ARG A 214 -6.85 12.41 3.74
CA ARG A 214 -7.21 12.24 2.33
C ARG A 214 -6.65 10.93 1.78
N ALA A 215 -7.51 10.13 1.16
CA ALA A 215 -7.08 8.92 0.49
C ALA A 215 -7.93 8.67 -0.75
N TRP A 216 -7.31 8.15 -1.80
CA TRP A 216 -8.01 7.58 -2.94
C TRP A 216 -7.87 6.06 -2.89
N VAL A 217 -9.00 5.37 -2.94
CA VAL A 217 -9.04 3.92 -3.09
C VAL A 217 -9.49 3.62 -4.51
N VAL A 218 -8.64 2.93 -5.26
CA VAL A 218 -8.79 2.84 -6.72
C VAL A 218 -8.88 1.39 -7.21
N HIS A 219 -9.61 1.22 -8.32
CA HIS A 219 -9.73 -0.04 -9.05
C HIS A 219 -9.89 0.24 -10.54
N GLY A 220 -8.97 -0.23 -11.37
CA GLY A 220 -9.05 -0.14 -12.82
C GLY A 220 -10.08 -1.11 -13.38
N ALA A 221 -10.81 -0.69 -14.43
CA ALA A 221 -11.79 -1.54 -15.11
C ALA A 221 -11.17 -2.78 -15.79
N ASP A 222 -9.85 -2.79 -15.96
CA ASP A 222 -9.03 -3.91 -16.41
C ASP A 222 -8.63 -4.89 -15.28
N GLY A 223 -9.06 -4.61 -14.05
CA GLY A 223 -8.77 -5.40 -12.86
C GLY A 223 -7.56 -4.93 -12.06
N LEU A 224 -6.83 -3.90 -12.53
CA LEU A 224 -5.66 -3.37 -11.84
C LEU A 224 -6.01 -2.73 -10.49
N ASP A 225 -5.17 -2.95 -9.49
CA ASP A 225 -5.19 -2.23 -8.23
C ASP A 225 -4.35 -0.92 -8.28
N GLU A 226 -4.46 -0.20 -9.41
CA GLU A 226 -3.79 1.09 -9.70
C GLU A 226 -4.74 2.02 -10.46
N ILE A 227 -4.40 3.31 -10.61
CA ILE A 227 -5.05 4.17 -11.60
C ILE A 227 -4.55 3.72 -12.99
N SER A 228 -5.45 3.13 -13.77
CA SER A 228 -5.08 2.46 -15.01
C SER A 228 -4.95 3.43 -16.19
N THR A 229 -3.98 3.14 -17.06
CA THR A 229 -3.89 3.75 -18.41
C THR A 229 -4.58 2.92 -19.48
N THR A 230 -5.20 1.78 -19.15
CA THR A 230 -5.86 0.92 -20.14
C THR A 230 -7.36 1.24 -20.30
N GLY A 231 -7.94 1.98 -19.34
CA GLY A 231 -9.36 2.32 -19.34
C GLY A 231 -9.78 3.13 -18.12
N TYR A 232 -11.06 3.08 -17.79
CA TYR A 232 -11.59 3.77 -16.61
C TYR A 232 -11.06 3.18 -15.32
N THR A 233 -10.90 4.05 -14.32
CA THR A 233 -10.60 3.68 -12.95
C THR A 233 -11.71 4.21 -12.04
N LYS A 234 -12.30 3.33 -11.24
CA LYS A 234 -13.18 3.72 -10.13
C LYS A 234 -12.34 4.25 -9.01
N VAL A 235 -12.71 5.41 -8.48
CA VAL A 235 -12.05 6.07 -7.35
C VAL A 235 -13.09 6.29 -6.26
N SER A 236 -12.81 5.83 -5.04
CA SER A 236 -13.53 6.24 -3.84
C SER A 236 -12.61 7.11 -3.00
N GLU A 237 -12.84 8.43 -3.02
CA GLU A 237 -12.05 9.41 -2.26
C GLU A 237 -12.60 9.52 -0.84
N CYS A 238 -11.72 9.33 0.14
CA CYS A 238 -11.92 9.77 1.52
C CYS A 238 -11.27 11.14 1.69
N ARG A 239 -12.02 12.14 2.14
CA ARG A 239 -11.51 13.49 2.44
C ARG A 239 -12.35 14.15 3.53
N GLY A 240 -11.68 14.55 4.62
CA GLY A 240 -12.37 15.19 5.74
C GLY A 240 -13.52 14.37 6.34
N GLY A 241 -13.39 13.04 6.39
CA GLY A 241 -14.40 12.13 6.90
C GLY A 241 -15.53 11.76 5.91
N ALA A 242 -15.68 12.49 4.80
CA ALA A 242 -16.63 12.16 3.72
C ALA A 242 -16.00 11.17 2.72
N VAL A 243 -16.86 10.36 2.08
CA VAL A 243 -16.46 9.45 1.00
C VAL A 243 -17.29 9.75 -0.22
N ASN A 244 -16.62 10.04 -1.34
CA ASN A 244 -17.24 10.28 -2.64
C ASN A 244 -16.66 9.31 -3.66
N THR A 245 -17.49 8.83 -4.59
CA THR A 245 -17.06 7.92 -5.66
C THR A 245 -17.23 8.60 -7.01
N PHE A 246 -16.18 8.50 -7.83
CA PHE A 246 -16.15 9.00 -9.20
C PHE A 246 -15.27 8.10 -10.07
N TYR A 247 -15.21 8.40 -11.36
CA TYR A 247 -14.39 7.67 -12.32
C TYR A 247 -13.45 8.63 -13.01
N VAL A 248 -12.27 8.14 -13.35
CA VAL A 248 -11.26 8.85 -14.16
C VAL A 248 -10.84 8.00 -15.33
N HIS A 249 -10.39 8.65 -16.41
CA HIS A 249 -9.87 8.00 -17.60
C HIS A 249 -8.54 8.67 -18.01
N PRO A 250 -7.55 7.95 -18.55
CA PRO A 250 -6.27 8.55 -18.94
C PRO A 250 -6.39 9.75 -19.89
N SER A 251 -7.40 9.75 -20.77
CA SER A 251 -7.64 10.91 -21.65
C SER A 251 -8.03 12.18 -20.93
N ASP A 252 -8.57 12.11 -19.70
CA ASP A 252 -8.91 13.28 -18.91
C ASP A 252 -7.66 14.09 -18.53
N PHE A 253 -6.48 13.46 -18.63
CA PHE A 253 -5.18 13.98 -18.27
C PHE A 253 -4.21 14.08 -19.46
N GLY A 254 -4.72 13.97 -20.69
CA GLY A 254 -3.90 14.03 -21.91
C GLY A 254 -3.03 12.80 -22.17
N LEU A 255 -3.25 11.70 -21.45
CA LEU A 255 -2.53 10.44 -21.65
C LEU A 255 -3.26 9.54 -22.65
N GLN A 256 -2.48 8.85 -23.49
CA GLN A 256 -3.03 7.86 -24.41
C GLN A 256 -3.34 6.54 -23.68
N LYS A 257 -4.36 5.86 -24.17
CA LYS A 257 -4.72 4.54 -23.69
C LYS A 257 -3.63 3.52 -24.03
N SER A 258 -3.17 2.78 -23.04
CA SER A 258 -2.18 1.71 -23.20
C SER A 258 -2.84 0.36 -23.47
N ALA A 259 -2.14 -0.52 -24.18
CA ALA A 259 -2.52 -1.94 -24.23
C ALA A 259 -2.10 -2.64 -22.93
N PRO A 260 -2.91 -3.54 -22.35
CA PRO A 260 -2.55 -4.24 -21.10
C PRO A 260 -1.19 -4.95 -21.16
N ALA A 261 -0.86 -5.58 -22.29
CA ALA A 261 0.43 -6.26 -22.48
C ALA A 261 1.65 -5.33 -22.39
N ALA A 262 1.48 -4.02 -22.64
CA ALA A 262 2.55 -3.03 -22.53
C ALA A 262 2.90 -2.67 -21.08
N LEU A 263 2.07 -3.07 -20.12
CA LEU A 263 2.25 -2.88 -18.68
C LEU A 263 2.70 -4.16 -17.97
N ALA A 264 2.86 -5.26 -18.73
CA ALA A 264 3.24 -6.55 -18.15
C ALA A 264 4.60 -6.47 -17.45
N GLY A 265 4.65 -7.03 -16.25
CA GLY A 265 5.87 -7.27 -15.49
C GLY A 265 6.34 -8.72 -15.58
N GLY A 266 7.37 -9.02 -14.83
CA GLY A 266 7.95 -10.33 -14.71
C GLY A 266 8.33 -10.67 -13.28
N ASP A 267 9.49 -11.29 -13.11
CA ASP A 267 10.09 -11.46 -11.79
C ASP A 267 10.72 -10.15 -11.29
N ALA A 268 11.38 -10.21 -10.13
CA ALA A 268 11.99 -9.03 -9.51
C ALA A 268 13.10 -8.41 -10.39
N SER A 269 13.82 -9.23 -11.13
CA SER A 269 14.88 -8.78 -12.07
C SER A 269 14.28 -8.04 -13.26
N ASP A 270 13.25 -8.61 -13.88
CA ASP A 270 12.54 -7.99 -15.00
C ASP A 270 11.96 -6.65 -14.58
N ASN A 271 11.28 -6.62 -13.43
CA ASN A 271 10.64 -5.41 -12.91
C ASN A 271 11.67 -4.34 -12.50
N ALA A 272 12.85 -4.73 -12.04
CA ALA A 272 13.94 -3.80 -11.76
C ALA A 272 14.49 -3.14 -13.05
N VAL A 273 14.54 -3.86 -14.17
CA VAL A 273 14.90 -3.30 -15.48
C VAL A 273 13.87 -2.25 -15.92
N ILE A 274 12.57 -2.57 -15.83
CA ILE A 274 11.49 -1.64 -16.16
C ILE A 274 11.55 -0.40 -15.26
N ALA A 275 11.69 -0.58 -13.94
CA ALA A 275 11.77 0.50 -12.97
C ALA A 275 12.94 1.45 -13.27
N ARG A 276 14.15 0.91 -13.51
CA ARG A 276 15.33 1.70 -13.85
C ARG A 276 15.14 2.45 -15.17
N ALA A 277 14.55 1.84 -16.19
CA ALA A 277 14.27 2.49 -17.47
C ALA A 277 13.32 3.68 -17.31
N VAL A 278 12.24 3.52 -16.51
CA VAL A 278 11.29 4.61 -16.20
C VAL A 278 12.00 5.73 -15.45
N LEU A 279 12.76 5.40 -14.38
CA LEU A 279 13.45 6.39 -13.55
C LEU A 279 14.57 7.13 -14.31
N ALA A 280 15.13 6.51 -15.37
CA ALA A 280 16.10 7.12 -16.27
C ALA A 280 15.50 7.98 -17.40
N GLY A 281 14.16 8.16 -17.42
CA GLY A 281 13.49 9.01 -18.40
C GLY A 281 12.98 8.30 -19.64
N GLY A 282 13.10 6.97 -19.73
CA GLY A 282 12.63 6.19 -20.88
C GLY A 282 11.14 6.42 -21.18
N ARG A 283 10.81 6.75 -22.43
CA ARG A 283 9.43 6.97 -22.87
C ARG A 283 8.75 5.64 -23.17
N SER A 284 7.67 5.31 -22.46
CA SER A 284 6.99 4.02 -22.57
C SER A 284 5.63 4.06 -21.88
N PRO A 285 4.71 3.13 -22.18
CA PRO A 285 3.47 2.97 -21.41
C PRO A 285 3.69 2.74 -19.92
N ALA A 286 4.79 2.09 -19.53
CA ALA A 286 5.17 1.92 -18.12
C ALA A 286 5.48 3.28 -17.46
N ARG A 287 6.10 4.22 -18.17
CA ARG A 287 6.28 5.58 -17.67
C ARG A 287 4.95 6.29 -17.52
N ASP A 288 4.05 6.17 -18.48
CA ASP A 288 2.78 6.90 -18.48
C ASP A 288 1.91 6.51 -17.29
N ILE A 289 1.80 5.21 -16.97
CA ILE A 289 1.04 4.76 -15.79
C ILE A 289 1.71 5.20 -14.48
N VAL A 290 3.05 5.24 -14.42
CA VAL A 290 3.78 5.77 -13.26
C VAL A 290 3.51 7.25 -13.09
N LEU A 291 3.54 8.04 -14.17
CA LEU A 291 3.24 9.47 -14.15
C LEU A 291 1.81 9.75 -13.67
N LEU A 292 0.83 8.96 -14.13
CA LEU A 292 -0.57 9.09 -13.72
C LEU A 292 -0.74 8.82 -12.22
N ASN A 293 -0.18 7.72 -11.73
CA ASN A 293 -0.27 7.36 -10.31
C ASN A 293 0.54 8.32 -9.41
N ALA A 294 1.71 8.78 -9.87
CA ALA A 294 2.48 9.81 -9.17
C ALA A 294 1.76 11.17 -9.16
N GLY A 295 1.16 11.59 -10.28
CA GLY A 295 0.39 12.82 -10.39
C GLY A 295 -0.81 12.86 -9.44
N ALA A 296 -1.59 11.77 -9.41
CA ALA A 296 -2.68 11.62 -8.46
C ALA A 296 -2.18 11.61 -7.00
N SER A 297 -1.06 10.94 -6.73
CA SER A 297 -0.43 10.92 -5.41
C SER A 297 -0.02 12.33 -4.95
N LEU A 298 0.52 13.15 -5.85
CA LEU A 298 0.89 14.55 -5.56
C LEU A 298 -0.34 15.40 -5.26
N LEU A 299 -1.45 15.19 -5.96
CA LEU A 299 -2.74 15.83 -5.68
C LEU A 299 -3.27 15.42 -4.29
N ILE A 300 -3.25 14.13 -3.96
CA ILE A 300 -3.70 13.62 -2.66
C ILE A 300 -2.80 14.16 -1.53
N ALA A 301 -1.49 14.22 -1.77
CA ALA A 301 -0.52 14.79 -0.84
C ALA A 301 -0.68 16.33 -0.66
N GLY A 302 -1.48 16.99 -1.49
CA GLY A 302 -1.68 18.46 -1.45
C GLY A 302 -0.47 19.23 -1.98
N ARG A 303 0.33 18.61 -2.84
CA ARG A 303 1.51 19.25 -3.46
C ARG A 303 1.14 20.03 -4.72
N VAL A 304 0.07 19.63 -5.37
CA VAL A 304 -0.48 20.26 -6.58
C VAL A 304 -2.00 20.35 -6.46
N GLU A 305 -2.64 21.15 -7.32
CA GLU A 305 -4.10 21.32 -7.32
C GLU A 305 -4.81 20.44 -8.35
N THR A 306 -4.10 20.00 -9.39
CA THR A 306 -4.64 19.12 -10.43
C THR A 306 -3.75 17.91 -10.68
N ILE A 307 -4.31 16.83 -11.22
CA ILE A 307 -3.53 15.65 -11.63
C ILE A 307 -2.58 16.01 -12.78
N VAL A 308 -2.98 16.88 -13.68
CA VAL A 308 -2.15 17.33 -14.82
C VAL A 308 -0.89 18.02 -14.32
N ASP A 309 -1.01 18.97 -13.38
CA ASP A 309 0.15 19.61 -12.75
C ASP A 309 1.06 18.59 -12.05
N GLY A 310 0.44 17.56 -11.43
CA GLY A 310 1.16 16.47 -10.79
C GLY A 310 1.92 15.59 -11.78
N ILE A 311 1.32 15.28 -12.92
CA ILE A 311 1.97 14.54 -14.03
C ILE A 311 3.17 15.33 -14.54
N ASP A 312 3.01 16.62 -14.77
CA ASP A 312 4.09 17.51 -15.22
C ASP A 312 5.23 17.60 -14.19
N GLN A 313 4.89 17.71 -12.91
CA GLN A 313 5.90 17.72 -11.85
C GLN A 313 6.63 16.39 -11.76
N ALA A 314 5.92 15.27 -11.84
CA ALA A 314 6.49 13.93 -11.85
C ALA A 314 7.41 13.71 -13.08
N ALA A 315 6.99 14.18 -14.26
CA ALA A 315 7.78 14.10 -15.47
C ALA A 315 9.10 14.88 -15.33
N ARG A 316 9.05 16.11 -14.79
CA ARG A 316 10.28 16.90 -14.51
C ARG A 316 11.19 16.21 -13.50
N ALA A 317 10.66 15.58 -12.47
CA ALA A 317 11.46 14.85 -11.47
C ALA A 317 12.16 13.62 -12.06
N ILE A 318 11.52 12.94 -13.01
CA ILE A 318 12.14 11.82 -13.75
C ILE A 318 13.20 12.37 -14.71
N ASP A 319 12.83 13.31 -15.60
CA ASP A 319 13.69 13.81 -16.68
C ASP A 319 14.92 14.58 -16.17
N GLY A 320 14.78 15.21 -15.00
CA GLY A 320 15.89 15.86 -14.30
C GLY A 320 16.77 14.94 -13.45
N GLY A 321 16.50 13.62 -13.46
CA GLY A 321 17.27 12.63 -12.71
C GLY A 321 16.96 12.56 -11.20
N GLY A 322 16.01 13.38 -10.70
CA GLY A 322 15.64 13.42 -9.28
C GLY A 322 15.11 12.09 -8.77
N ALA A 323 14.28 11.41 -9.57
CA ALA A 323 13.72 10.11 -9.18
C ALA A 323 14.79 9.00 -9.09
N ALA A 324 15.74 8.98 -10.02
CA ALA A 324 16.90 8.08 -9.97
C ALA A 324 17.80 8.40 -8.77
N GLY A 325 18.03 9.70 -8.49
CA GLY A 325 18.78 10.17 -7.32
C GLY A 325 18.12 9.76 -5.99
N THR A 326 16.80 9.81 -5.90
CA THR A 326 16.05 9.34 -4.72
C THR A 326 16.28 7.84 -4.48
N LEU A 327 16.23 7.02 -5.52
CA LEU A 327 16.55 5.59 -5.40
C LEU A 327 17.98 5.38 -4.94
N ALA A 328 18.95 6.06 -5.56
CA ALA A 328 20.37 5.93 -5.20
C ALA A 328 20.59 6.29 -3.71
N ARG A 329 19.97 7.38 -3.25
CA ARG A 329 20.06 7.82 -1.85
C ARG A 329 19.42 6.82 -0.89
N LEU A 330 18.24 6.26 -1.25
CA LEU A 330 17.59 5.22 -0.47
C LEU A 330 18.47 3.97 -0.35
N VAL A 331 19.08 3.53 -1.46
CA VAL A 331 20.01 2.39 -1.47
C VAL A 331 21.21 2.67 -0.56
N GLU A 332 21.85 3.82 -0.70
CA GLU A 332 23.00 4.21 0.12
C GLU A 332 22.67 4.15 1.62
N ILE A 333 21.59 4.83 2.05
CA ILE A 333 21.24 4.96 3.47
C ILE A 333 20.79 3.62 4.04
N SER A 334 19.96 2.87 3.31
CA SER A 334 19.44 1.58 3.79
C SER A 334 20.53 0.54 4.01
N ASN A 335 21.66 0.64 3.29
CA ASN A 335 22.81 -0.24 3.41
C ASN A 335 23.94 0.33 4.30
N ALA A 336 23.80 1.56 4.78
CA ALA A 336 24.81 2.16 5.66
C ALA A 336 24.93 1.35 6.96
N ARG A 337 26.11 0.82 7.25
CA ARG A 337 26.41 0.18 8.53
C ARG A 337 26.22 1.20 9.66
N LYS A 338 25.69 0.77 10.83
CA LYS A 338 25.78 1.58 12.05
C LYS A 338 27.24 1.94 12.23
N THR A 339 27.61 3.21 12.09
CA THR A 339 28.84 3.70 12.66
C THR A 339 28.75 3.38 14.14
N ALA A 340 29.60 2.47 14.63
CA ALA A 340 29.69 2.22 16.05
C ALA A 340 29.82 3.60 16.74
N ALA A 341 28.89 3.90 17.63
CA ALA A 341 29.07 5.07 18.49
C ALA A 341 30.46 4.92 19.13
N ALA A 342 31.34 5.88 18.88
CA ALA A 342 32.60 5.93 19.57
C ALA A 342 32.32 5.91 21.08
N PRO A 343 33.14 5.16 21.87
CA PRO A 343 32.95 4.93 23.29
C PRO A 343 32.94 6.25 24.09
#